data_62540a5cc107b7f0dfde1f22418c5c9c
#
_entry.id   62540a5cc107b7f0dfde1f22418c5c9c
#
_cell.length_a   1.000
_cell.length_b   1.000
_cell.length_c   1.000
_cell.angle_alpha   90.00
_cell.angle_beta   90.00
_cell.angle_gamma   90.00
#
_symmetry.space_group_name_H-M   'P 1'
#
loop_
_entity.id
_entity.type
_entity.pdbx_description
1 polymer ?
#
loop_
_entity_poly.entity_id
_entity_poly.type
_entity_poly.pdbx_seq_one_letter_code
_entity_poly.pdbx_strand_id
1 'polypeptide(L)'
;MEKKISPNLTLFALAINAFAIGSTEFISVGLLPMIVKSFHISLSQAGLTVSLYALGVTIGAPLLTILTGKWNRRSLMLGIMLLFISGNLIAAFAPTFIILLVGRILSALAHGIFMSVSTVIAADVVPPSRRASAIAIMFTGLTVATVTGVPLGTFIGQQTAWHMSFLFIASIVLVGLIASYFLVPKNLPIPGKVDLKGITRIFTNKPLVFSFLITAFGYGGTFAAYTYLSPLLENLGFSANAVVIILVVYGVMVAIGNTVGGHWANKKPLDSLVKMFSLLILSLVFLFITVLMDNSLLGLLASLMLGLFAFMNVPGLQLYVVELAEKYVPEDITLASAFNIAAFNIGITVGSMTGGVVTDHLSVTYTPIFGGFIVLIAVLFVLYIRKQEEQKNNYL
;
A
#
# COMPACT_ATOMS: atom_id res chain seq x y z
N MET A 1 18.29 32.00 19.25
CA MET A 1 18.70 31.40 17.96
C MET A 1 18.01 29.99 17.88
N GLU A 2 16.99 29.82 17.02
CA GLU A 2 16.44 28.48 16.78
C GLU A 2 17.52 27.62 16.14
N LYS A 3 17.81 26.48 16.76
CA LYS A 3 18.78 25.51 16.25
C LYS A 3 18.32 25.04 14.88
N LYS A 4 19.05 25.35 13.83
CA LYS A 4 18.72 24.93 12.45
C LYS A 4 18.71 23.42 12.37
N ILE A 5 17.52 22.82 12.29
CA ILE A 5 17.37 21.36 12.23
C ILE A 5 17.95 20.86 10.92
N SER A 6 18.79 19.82 10.98
CA SER A 6 19.34 19.20 9.76
C SER A 6 18.23 18.55 8.93
N PRO A 7 18.14 18.81 7.62
CA PRO A 7 17.17 18.16 6.74
C PRO A 7 17.18 16.62 6.84
N ASN A 8 18.36 16.02 6.95
CA ASN A 8 18.50 14.56 7.05
C ASN A 8 17.84 14.00 8.32
N LEU A 9 17.86 14.72 9.45
CA LEU A 9 17.19 14.31 10.67
C LEU A 9 15.67 14.39 10.53
N THR A 10 15.16 15.42 9.84
CA THR A 10 13.73 15.49 9.51
C THR A 10 13.30 14.31 8.63
N LEU A 11 14.07 14.03 7.56
CA LEU A 11 13.78 12.88 6.68
C LEU A 11 13.82 11.55 7.43
N PHE A 12 14.75 11.38 8.37
CA PHE A 12 14.83 10.19 9.20
C PHE A 12 13.57 10.03 10.09
N ALA A 13 13.10 11.11 10.72
CA ALA A 13 11.85 11.10 11.49
C ALA A 13 10.65 10.70 10.61
N LEU A 14 10.56 11.25 9.39
CA LEU A 14 9.51 10.89 8.44
C LEU A 14 9.60 9.41 8.00
N ALA A 15 10.81 8.87 7.80
CA ALA A 15 11.04 7.48 7.44
C ALA A 15 10.63 6.52 8.57
N ILE A 16 10.89 6.86 9.85
CA ILE A 16 10.40 6.07 11.00
C ILE A 16 8.86 6.01 11.01
N ASN A 17 8.21 7.15 10.79
CA ASN A 17 6.74 7.18 10.71
C ASN A 17 6.21 6.37 9.52
N ALA A 18 6.86 6.48 8.35
CA ALA A 18 6.52 5.70 7.17
C ALA A 18 6.71 4.19 7.40
N PHE A 19 7.75 3.79 8.13
CA PHE A 19 7.96 2.41 8.55
C PHE A 19 6.82 1.88 9.43
N ALA A 20 6.40 2.66 10.43
CA ALA A 20 5.29 2.28 11.31
C ALA A 20 3.98 2.15 10.55
N ILE A 21 3.72 3.07 9.61
CA ILE A 21 2.53 3.08 8.76
C ILE A 21 2.52 1.86 7.83
N GLY A 22 3.61 1.59 7.12
CA GLY A 22 3.72 0.42 6.25
C GLY A 22 3.60 -0.90 7.02
N SER A 23 4.16 -0.96 8.23
CA SER A 23 3.98 -2.13 9.10
C SER A 23 2.51 -2.32 9.49
N THR A 24 1.78 -1.25 9.82
CA THR A 24 0.36 -1.31 10.16
C THR A 24 -0.48 -1.72 8.96
N GLU A 25 -0.18 -1.26 7.78
CA GLU A 25 -0.95 -1.49 6.56
C GLU A 25 -1.14 -2.99 6.31
N PHE A 26 -0.05 -3.76 6.32
CA PHE A 26 -0.04 -5.15 5.91
C PHE A 26 0.10 -6.16 7.06
N ILE A 27 0.22 -5.74 8.32
CA ILE A 27 0.39 -6.65 9.45
C ILE A 27 -0.77 -7.65 9.58
N SER A 28 -1.99 -7.23 9.23
CA SER A 28 -3.17 -8.10 9.28
C SER A 28 -3.00 -9.36 8.43
N VAL A 29 -2.25 -9.32 7.33
CA VAL A 29 -1.97 -10.49 6.48
C VAL A 29 -1.31 -11.60 7.29
N GLY A 30 -0.34 -11.26 8.12
CA GLY A 30 0.35 -12.23 8.99
C GLY A 30 -0.47 -12.62 10.23
N LEU A 31 -1.40 -11.76 10.67
CA LEU A 31 -2.21 -11.98 11.88
C LEU A 31 -3.57 -12.65 11.59
N LEU A 32 -3.96 -12.82 10.33
CA LEU A 32 -5.28 -13.32 9.95
C LEU A 32 -5.69 -14.61 10.69
N PRO A 33 -4.87 -15.68 10.73
CA PRO A 33 -5.26 -16.91 11.43
C PRO A 33 -5.50 -16.70 12.92
N MET A 34 -4.71 -15.82 13.56
CA MET A 34 -4.85 -15.53 14.99
C MET A 34 -6.12 -14.71 15.28
N ILE A 35 -6.47 -13.76 14.42
CA ILE A 35 -7.70 -12.96 14.51
C ILE A 35 -8.94 -13.85 14.34
N VAL A 36 -8.93 -14.73 13.33
CA VAL A 36 -9.99 -15.73 13.12
C VAL A 36 -10.21 -16.57 14.38
N LYS A 37 -9.14 -17.12 14.95
CA LYS A 37 -9.19 -17.93 16.15
C LYS A 37 -9.67 -17.16 17.39
N SER A 38 -9.20 -15.90 17.54
CA SER A 38 -9.50 -15.08 18.73
C SER A 38 -10.95 -14.64 18.80
N PHE A 39 -11.54 -14.27 17.64
CA PHE A 39 -12.91 -13.76 17.56
C PHE A 39 -13.94 -14.79 17.08
N HIS A 40 -13.51 -16.01 16.76
CA HIS A 40 -14.37 -17.06 16.21
C HIS A 40 -15.17 -16.62 14.97
N ILE A 41 -14.50 -15.93 14.05
CA ILE A 41 -15.06 -15.36 12.82
C ILE A 41 -14.56 -16.10 11.60
N SER A 42 -15.21 -15.86 10.43
CA SER A 42 -14.71 -16.41 9.16
C SER A 42 -13.43 -15.74 8.70
N LEU A 43 -12.71 -16.37 7.80
CA LEU A 43 -11.50 -15.84 7.19
C LEU A 43 -11.80 -14.59 6.35
N SER A 44 -12.97 -14.57 5.68
CA SER A 44 -13.49 -13.42 4.97
C SER A 44 -13.74 -12.21 5.90
N GLN A 45 -14.39 -12.46 7.04
CA GLN A 45 -14.58 -11.41 8.04
C GLN A 45 -13.24 -10.86 8.52
N ALA A 46 -12.26 -11.72 8.82
CA ALA A 46 -10.92 -11.27 9.21
C ALA A 46 -10.24 -10.43 8.10
N GLY A 47 -10.46 -10.75 6.83
CA GLY A 47 -9.99 -9.99 5.66
C GLY A 47 -10.49 -8.54 5.62
N LEU A 48 -11.60 -8.22 6.32
CA LEU A 48 -12.08 -6.83 6.48
C LEU A 48 -11.05 -5.93 7.21
N THR A 49 -10.15 -6.51 7.98
CA THR A 49 -9.04 -5.75 8.60
C THR A 49 -8.08 -5.14 7.58
N VAL A 50 -7.98 -5.72 6.38
CA VAL A 50 -7.20 -5.21 5.26
C VAL A 50 -8.05 -4.31 4.36
N SER A 51 -9.22 -4.80 3.92
CA SER A 51 -10.06 -4.06 2.96
C SER A 51 -10.63 -2.76 3.53
N LEU A 52 -11.11 -2.74 4.79
CA LEU A 52 -11.61 -1.51 5.42
C LEU A 52 -10.48 -0.54 5.77
N TYR A 53 -9.28 -1.05 6.06
CA TYR A 53 -8.09 -0.19 6.19
C TYR A 53 -7.80 0.53 4.86
N ALA A 54 -7.70 -0.20 3.76
CA ALA A 54 -7.45 0.38 2.44
C ALA A 54 -8.56 1.38 2.03
N LEU A 55 -9.83 1.04 2.29
CA LEU A 55 -10.95 1.96 2.06
C LEU A 55 -10.82 3.24 2.90
N GLY A 56 -10.39 3.10 4.17
CA GLY A 56 -10.12 4.23 5.06
C GLY A 56 -9.01 5.14 4.52
N VAL A 57 -7.93 4.57 3.97
CA VAL A 57 -6.86 5.36 3.29
C VAL A 57 -7.40 6.07 2.06
N THR A 58 -8.19 5.38 1.23
CA THR A 58 -8.81 5.95 0.01
C THR A 58 -9.65 7.20 0.31
N ILE A 59 -10.45 7.15 1.36
CA ILE A 59 -11.31 8.25 1.77
C ILE A 59 -10.52 9.30 2.56
N GLY A 60 -9.66 8.84 3.46
CA GLY A 60 -8.92 9.69 4.39
C GLY A 60 -7.96 10.65 3.68
N ALA A 61 -7.24 10.17 2.67
CA ALA A 61 -6.25 10.99 1.98
C ALA A 61 -6.86 12.27 1.36
N PRO A 62 -7.85 12.21 0.47
CA PRO A 62 -8.41 13.42 -0.12
C PRO A 62 -9.25 14.23 0.88
N LEU A 63 -10.10 13.59 1.68
CA LEU A 63 -11.01 14.25 2.60
C LEU A 63 -10.26 15.07 3.65
N LEU A 64 -9.31 14.45 4.35
CA LEU A 64 -8.56 15.11 5.40
C LEU A 64 -7.57 16.13 4.83
N THR A 65 -7.01 15.92 3.64
CA THR A 65 -6.18 16.93 2.96
C THR A 65 -6.97 18.21 2.67
N ILE A 66 -8.22 18.08 2.22
CA ILE A 66 -9.11 19.24 1.99
C ILE A 66 -9.45 19.94 3.31
N LEU A 67 -9.85 19.18 4.34
CA LEU A 67 -10.28 19.72 5.63
C LEU A 67 -9.14 20.41 6.39
N THR A 68 -7.91 19.93 6.26
CA THR A 68 -6.75 20.39 7.03
C THR A 68 -5.80 21.31 6.24
N GLY A 69 -6.16 21.67 5.00
CA GLY A 69 -5.32 22.47 4.08
C GLY A 69 -4.86 23.84 4.61
N LYS A 70 -5.50 24.35 5.70
CA LYS A 70 -5.12 25.61 6.37
C LYS A 70 -4.26 25.41 7.62
N TRP A 71 -4.01 24.17 8.01
CA TRP A 71 -3.28 23.86 9.25
C TRP A 71 -1.76 23.94 9.02
N ASN A 72 -1.03 24.36 10.06
CA ASN A 72 0.42 24.26 10.06
C ASN A 72 0.85 22.80 9.89
N ARG A 73 1.74 22.53 8.92
CA ARG A 73 2.15 21.16 8.55
C ARG A 73 2.74 20.35 9.69
N ARG A 74 3.54 21.00 10.56
CA ARG A 74 4.09 20.32 11.74
C ARG A 74 3.00 19.94 12.72
N SER A 75 2.12 20.85 13.08
CA SER A 75 0.99 20.59 14.00
C SER A 75 0.08 19.51 13.44
N LEU A 76 -0.17 19.55 12.13
CA LEU A 76 -0.94 18.53 11.43
C LEU A 76 -0.24 17.16 11.48
N MET A 77 1.06 17.10 11.22
CA MET A 77 1.86 15.87 11.32
C MET A 77 1.78 15.26 12.72
N LEU A 78 1.94 16.06 13.77
CA LEU A 78 1.84 15.59 15.14
C LEU A 78 0.44 15.07 15.46
N GLY A 79 -0.62 15.78 15.04
CA GLY A 79 -2.01 15.34 15.18
C GLY A 79 -2.30 14.04 14.46
N ILE A 80 -1.76 13.86 13.24
CA ILE A 80 -1.87 12.60 12.47
C ILE A 80 -1.22 11.45 13.23
N MET A 81 -0.02 11.65 13.78
CA MET A 81 0.69 10.60 14.52
C MET A 81 -0.06 10.24 15.82
N LEU A 82 -0.65 11.22 16.51
CA LEU A 82 -1.50 10.94 17.67
C LEU A 82 -2.75 10.14 17.28
N LEU A 83 -3.41 10.49 16.19
CA LEU A 83 -4.54 9.72 15.66
C LEU A 83 -4.13 8.29 15.31
N PHE A 84 -2.95 8.12 14.69
CA PHE A 84 -2.42 6.83 14.31
C PHE A 84 -2.07 5.96 15.52
N ILE A 85 -1.47 6.54 16.58
CA ILE A 85 -1.24 5.87 17.88
C ILE A 85 -2.58 5.43 18.47
N SER A 86 -3.56 6.34 18.54
CA SER A 86 -4.87 6.05 19.10
C SER A 86 -5.56 4.91 18.36
N GLY A 87 -5.52 4.88 17.02
CA GLY A 87 -6.07 3.80 16.22
C GLY A 87 -5.40 2.45 16.50
N ASN A 88 -4.06 2.41 16.59
CA ASN A 88 -3.33 1.19 16.93
C ASN A 88 -3.56 0.73 18.38
N LEU A 89 -3.70 1.67 19.34
CA LEU A 89 -4.05 1.32 20.72
C LEU A 89 -5.48 0.77 20.82
N ILE A 90 -6.46 1.37 20.12
CA ILE A 90 -7.82 0.84 20.04
C ILE A 90 -7.81 -0.57 19.46
N ALA A 91 -7.03 -0.80 18.41
CA ALA A 91 -6.86 -2.14 17.83
C ALA A 91 -6.20 -3.11 18.83
N ALA A 92 -5.15 -2.67 19.53
CA ALA A 92 -4.44 -3.48 20.52
C ALA A 92 -5.30 -3.89 21.72
N PHE A 93 -6.20 -3.05 22.17
CA PHE A 93 -7.07 -3.32 23.31
C PHE A 93 -8.50 -3.70 22.91
N ALA A 94 -8.73 -4.10 21.65
CA ALA A 94 -10.03 -4.41 21.12
C ALA A 94 -10.64 -5.67 21.77
N PRO A 95 -11.72 -5.56 22.56
CA PRO A 95 -12.42 -6.72 23.13
C PRO A 95 -13.35 -7.42 22.12
N THR A 96 -13.66 -6.75 21.01
CA THR A 96 -14.52 -7.26 19.92
C THR A 96 -13.92 -6.97 18.56
N PHE A 97 -14.28 -7.76 17.57
CA PHE A 97 -13.82 -7.57 16.21
C PHE A 97 -14.22 -6.20 15.62
N ILE A 98 -15.42 -5.68 15.98
CA ILE A 98 -15.87 -4.36 15.54
C ILE A 98 -14.95 -3.27 16.06
N ILE A 99 -14.51 -3.33 17.33
CA ILE A 99 -13.58 -2.34 17.90
C ILE A 99 -12.20 -2.44 17.24
N LEU A 100 -11.73 -3.65 16.89
CA LEU A 100 -10.54 -3.81 16.08
C LEU A 100 -10.69 -3.08 14.73
N LEU A 101 -11.81 -3.25 14.03
CA LEU A 101 -12.06 -2.56 12.75
C LEU A 101 -12.11 -1.04 12.92
N VAL A 102 -12.70 -0.51 14.00
CA VAL A 102 -12.68 0.93 14.30
C VAL A 102 -11.24 1.43 14.46
N GLY A 103 -10.41 0.74 15.22
CA GLY A 103 -8.99 1.06 15.37
C GLY A 103 -8.26 1.06 14.02
N ARG A 104 -8.54 0.08 13.16
CA ARG A 104 -7.99 -0.03 11.80
C ARG A 104 -8.39 1.15 10.91
N ILE A 105 -9.68 1.54 10.93
CA ILE A 105 -10.18 2.69 10.14
C ILE A 105 -9.53 3.99 10.61
N LEU A 106 -9.42 4.23 11.93
CA LEU A 106 -8.76 5.43 12.46
C LEU A 106 -7.28 5.50 12.04
N SER A 107 -6.55 4.38 12.12
CA SER A 107 -5.18 4.29 11.64
C SER A 107 -5.10 4.56 10.14
N ALA A 108 -6.05 4.06 9.36
CA ALA A 108 -6.10 4.25 7.91
C ALA A 108 -6.35 5.71 7.50
N LEU A 109 -7.23 6.41 8.19
CA LEU A 109 -7.45 7.84 7.98
C LEU A 109 -6.16 8.65 8.21
N ALA A 110 -5.44 8.33 9.29
CA ALA A 110 -4.16 8.94 9.60
C ALA A 110 -3.10 8.61 8.54
N HIS A 111 -3.04 7.34 8.06
CA HIS A 111 -2.14 6.92 6.99
C HIS A 111 -2.35 7.75 5.72
N GLY A 112 -3.60 7.87 5.25
CA GLY A 112 -3.90 8.58 4.02
C GLY A 112 -3.39 10.02 4.01
N ILE A 113 -3.65 10.79 5.08
CA ILE A 113 -3.18 12.17 5.17
C ILE A 113 -1.66 12.25 5.43
N PHE A 114 -1.08 11.28 6.18
CA PHE A 114 0.36 11.23 6.42
C PHE A 114 1.15 11.22 5.12
N MET A 115 0.77 10.37 4.16
CA MET A 115 1.50 10.24 2.88
C MET A 115 1.55 11.56 2.12
N SER A 116 0.45 12.31 2.12
CA SER A 116 0.40 13.64 1.48
C SER A 116 1.26 14.66 2.22
N VAL A 117 1.09 14.80 3.53
CA VAL A 117 1.77 15.82 4.35
C VAL A 117 3.27 15.55 4.45
N SER A 118 3.68 14.30 4.66
CA SER A 118 5.10 13.92 4.79
C SER A 118 5.87 14.12 3.49
N THR A 119 5.27 13.82 2.33
CA THR A 119 5.86 14.06 1.02
C THR A 119 6.19 15.53 0.83
N VAL A 120 5.27 16.43 1.20
CA VAL A 120 5.48 17.86 1.08
C VAL A 120 6.52 18.35 2.08
N ILE A 121 6.49 17.90 3.34
CA ILE A 121 7.53 18.24 4.33
C ILE A 121 8.90 17.79 3.84
N ALA A 122 9.02 16.54 3.31
CA ALA A 122 10.28 16.04 2.77
C ALA A 122 10.82 16.91 1.63
N ALA A 123 9.95 17.38 0.74
CA ALA A 123 10.32 18.27 -0.36
C ALA A 123 10.73 19.68 0.11
N ASP A 124 10.09 20.22 1.16
CA ASP A 124 10.31 21.59 1.61
C ASP A 124 11.54 21.76 2.50
N VAL A 125 12.02 20.70 3.14
CA VAL A 125 13.22 20.78 4.00
C VAL A 125 14.53 20.71 3.25
N VAL A 126 14.50 20.48 1.93
CA VAL A 126 15.70 20.37 1.06
C VAL A 126 15.64 21.33 -0.12
N PRO A 127 16.79 21.65 -0.76
CA PRO A 127 16.82 22.43 -2.00
C PRO A 127 16.04 21.71 -3.13
N PRO A 128 15.52 22.46 -4.13
CA PRO A 128 14.75 21.88 -5.25
C PRO A 128 15.42 20.70 -5.97
N SER A 129 16.75 20.77 -6.13
CA SER A 129 17.54 19.70 -6.79
C SER A 129 17.57 18.37 -6.01
N ARG A 130 17.17 18.37 -4.73
CA ARG A 130 17.19 17.18 -3.86
C ARG A 130 15.81 16.68 -3.46
N ARG A 131 14.73 17.28 -3.93
CA ARG A 131 13.35 16.96 -3.52
C ARG A 131 12.98 15.51 -3.80
N ALA A 132 13.28 15.00 -5.01
CA ALA A 132 13.00 13.62 -5.36
C ALA A 132 13.75 12.62 -4.44
N SER A 133 15.02 12.88 -4.17
CA SER A 133 15.82 12.08 -3.22
C SER A 133 15.25 12.10 -1.80
N ALA A 134 14.80 13.26 -1.32
CA ALA A 134 14.22 13.40 0.02
C ALA A 134 12.92 12.59 0.17
N ILE A 135 12.05 12.67 -0.84
CA ILE A 135 10.82 11.87 -0.90
C ILE A 135 11.17 10.37 -0.93
N ALA A 136 12.15 9.96 -1.73
CA ALA A 136 12.59 8.56 -1.80
C ALA A 136 13.11 8.07 -0.43
N ILE A 137 13.88 8.88 0.30
CA ILE A 137 14.34 8.53 1.66
C ILE A 137 13.14 8.31 2.60
N MET A 138 12.13 9.15 2.57
CA MET A 138 10.91 8.95 3.36
C MET A 138 10.23 7.64 3.00
N PHE A 139 10.08 7.33 1.70
CA PHE A 139 9.44 6.09 1.23
C PHE A 139 10.26 4.82 1.52
N THR A 140 11.57 4.91 1.80
CA THR A 140 12.34 3.72 2.23
C THR A 140 11.78 3.12 3.51
N GLY A 141 11.15 3.92 4.38
CA GLY A 141 10.44 3.42 5.55
C GLY A 141 9.38 2.37 5.20
N LEU A 142 8.55 2.61 4.17
CA LEU A 142 7.53 1.66 3.71
C LEU A 142 8.16 0.37 3.17
N THR A 143 9.24 0.48 2.38
CA THR A 143 9.95 -0.67 1.82
C THR A 143 10.54 -1.53 2.93
N VAL A 144 11.20 -0.90 3.92
CA VAL A 144 11.75 -1.61 5.08
C VAL A 144 10.64 -2.26 5.91
N ALA A 145 9.47 -1.60 6.04
CA ALA A 145 8.31 -2.16 6.73
C ALA A 145 7.81 -3.47 6.09
N THR A 146 7.78 -3.53 4.77
CA THR A 146 7.37 -4.74 4.05
C THR A 146 8.31 -5.91 4.31
N VAL A 147 9.63 -5.63 4.35
CA VAL A 147 10.67 -6.66 4.55
C VAL A 147 10.77 -7.10 6.00
N THR A 148 10.64 -6.18 6.96
CA THR A 148 10.94 -6.45 8.38
C THR A 148 9.76 -6.20 9.31
N GLY A 149 8.99 -5.15 9.10
CA GLY A 149 7.92 -4.71 10.00
C GLY A 149 6.76 -5.71 10.06
N VAL A 150 6.29 -6.18 8.91
CA VAL A 150 5.20 -7.16 8.81
C VAL A 150 5.60 -8.50 9.38
N PRO A 151 6.73 -9.12 8.99
CA PRO A 151 7.19 -10.37 9.60
C PRO A 151 7.45 -10.26 11.09
N LEU A 152 8.10 -9.18 11.54
CA LEU A 152 8.40 -8.98 12.96
C LEU A 152 7.12 -8.84 13.79
N GLY A 153 6.14 -8.07 13.30
CA GLY A 153 4.85 -7.96 13.95
C GLY A 153 4.09 -9.30 13.96
N THR A 154 4.16 -10.08 12.87
CA THR A 154 3.58 -11.42 12.82
C THR A 154 4.23 -12.35 13.85
N PHE A 155 5.58 -12.33 13.92
CA PHE A 155 6.32 -13.10 14.92
C PHE A 155 5.94 -12.74 16.36
N ILE A 156 5.87 -11.44 16.69
CA ILE A 156 5.44 -10.97 18.01
C ILE A 156 4.03 -11.51 18.33
N GLY A 157 3.11 -11.38 17.38
CA GLY A 157 1.73 -11.87 17.55
C GLY A 157 1.66 -13.38 17.79
N GLN A 158 2.48 -14.16 17.11
CA GLN A 158 2.53 -15.61 17.25
C GLN A 158 3.16 -16.07 18.57
N GLN A 159 4.21 -15.37 19.05
CA GLN A 159 4.90 -15.73 20.29
C GLN A 159 4.16 -15.25 21.55
N THR A 160 3.25 -14.29 21.41
CA THR A 160 2.54 -13.70 22.54
C THR A 160 1.03 -13.68 22.31
N ALA A 161 0.52 -12.60 21.75
CA ALA A 161 -0.86 -12.43 21.30
C ALA A 161 -0.89 -11.39 20.16
N TRP A 162 -1.83 -11.51 19.22
CA TRP A 162 -1.95 -10.57 18.11
C TRP A 162 -2.08 -9.10 18.54
N HIS A 163 -2.62 -8.84 19.72
CA HIS A 163 -2.72 -7.52 20.39
C HIS A 163 -1.33 -6.85 20.53
N MET A 164 -0.32 -7.64 20.91
CA MET A 164 1.03 -7.14 21.14
C MET A 164 1.70 -6.61 19.86
N SER A 165 1.28 -7.11 18.70
CA SER A 165 1.74 -6.60 17.41
C SER A 165 1.29 -5.14 17.20
N PHE A 166 0.06 -4.80 17.53
CA PHE A 166 -0.43 -3.42 17.45
C PHE A 166 0.19 -2.52 18.51
N LEU A 167 0.45 -3.03 19.72
CA LEU A 167 1.21 -2.30 20.74
C LEU A 167 2.65 -2.02 20.32
N PHE A 168 3.31 -3.00 19.70
CA PHE A 168 4.63 -2.83 19.12
C PHE A 168 4.64 -1.71 18.08
N ILE A 169 3.68 -1.71 17.17
CA ILE A 169 3.56 -0.63 16.19
C ILE A 169 3.28 0.72 16.86
N ALA A 170 2.35 0.78 17.82
CA ALA A 170 2.06 2.00 18.56
C ALA A 170 3.31 2.57 19.26
N SER A 171 4.19 1.71 19.77
CA SER A 171 5.46 2.13 20.38
C SER A 171 6.43 2.72 19.36
N ILE A 172 6.53 2.16 18.14
CA ILE A 172 7.32 2.73 17.06
C ILE A 172 6.77 4.08 16.61
N VAL A 173 5.44 4.20 16.48
CA VAL A 173 4.78 5.48 16.16
C VAL A 173 5.06 6.53 17.23
N LEU A 174 5.07 6.14 18.51
CA LEU A 174 5.43 7.05 19.60
C LEU A 174 6.86 7.58 19.46
N VAL A 175 7.81 6.72 19.12
CA VAL A 175 9.19 7.13 18.78
C VAL A 175 9.19 8.10 17.59
N GLY A 176 8.45 7.79 16.54
CA GLY A 176 8.28 8.65 15.37
C GLY A 176 7.62 10.00 15.70
N LEU A 177 6.62 10.02 16.58
CA LEU A 177 5.97 11.24 17.07
C LEU A 177 6.98 12.12 17.82
N ILE A 178 7.74 11.54 18.76
CA ILE A 178 8.77 12.24 19.52
C ILE A 178 9.84 12.78 18.57
N ALA A 179 10.32 11.95 17.63
CA ALA A 179 11.28 12.38 16.61
C ALA A 179 10.70 13.53 15.76
N SER A 180 9.46 13.45 15.33
CA SER A 180 8.80 14.51 14.55
C SER A 180 8.63 15.81 15.36
N TYR A 181 8.33 15.69 16.65
CA TYR A 181 8.22 16.86 17.54
C TYR A 181 9.53 17.64 17.64
N PHE A 182 10.67 16.97 17.70
CA PHE A 182 11.97 17.66 17.81
C PHE A 182 12.63 17.97 16.46
N LEU A 183 12.37 17.16 15.41
CA LEU A 183 13.11 17.15 14.16
C LEU A 183 12.34 17.70 12.95
N VAL A 184 11.03 17.98 13.08
CA VAL A 184 10.26 18.65 12.02
C VAL A 184 10.25 20.17 12.30
N PRO A 185 10.68 21.02 11.35
CA PRO A 185 10.70 22.47 11.53
C PRO A 185 9.33 23.07 11.82
N LYS A 186 9.28 24.12 12.65
CA LYS A 186 8.03 24.81 13.01
C LYS A 186 7.52 25.72 11.86
N ASN A 187 8.44 26.30 11.11
CA ASN A 187 8.18 27.34 10.11
C ASN A 187 8.10 26.76 8.70
N LEU A 188 7.26 25.73 8.53
CA LEU A 188 6.98 25.19 7.19
C LEU A 188 5.88 26.00 6.49
N PRO A 189 5.94 26.16 5.16
CA PRO A 189 4.90 26.86 4.41
C PRO A 189 3.53 26.24 4.66
N ILE A 190 2.50 27.08 4.82
CA ILE A 190 1.12 26.59 4.91
C ILE A 190 0.67 26.23 3.50
N PRO A 191 0.04 25.05 3.30
CA PRO A 191 -0.48 24.68 1.99
C PRO A 191 -1.49 25.72 1.49
N GLY A 192 -1.50 25.97 0.19
CA GLY A 192 -2.57 26.72 -0.46
C GLY A 192 -3.90 25.97 -0.43
N LYS A 193 -5.00 26.64 -0.76
CA LYS A 193 -6.29 25.96 -0.95
C LYS A 193 -6.17 24.93 -2.08
N VAL A 194 -6.65 23.74 -1.84
CA VAL A 194 -6.82 22.74 -2.91
C VAL A 194 -7.85 23.29 -3.90
N ASP A 195 -7.48 23.35 -5.18
CA ASP A 195 -8.43 23.75 -6.23
C ASP A 195 -9.37 22.55 -6.54
N LEU A 196 -10.62 22.65 -6.08
CA LEU A 196 -11.63 21.63 -6.34
C LEU A 196 -11.94 21.46 -7.84
N LYS A 197 -11.65 22.49 -8.69
CA LYS A 197 -11.79 22.38 -10.15
C LYS A 197 -10.78 21.37 -10.74
N GLY A 198 -9.62 21.20 -10.10
CA GLY A 198 -8.64 20.16 -10.47
C GLY A 198 -9.24 18.77 -10.44
N ILE A 199 -10.09 18.47 -9.46
CA ILE A 199 -10.80 17.18 -9.37
C ILE A 199 -11.65 16.96 -10.64
N THR A 200 -12.44 17.97 -11.03
CA THR A 200 -13.26 17.87 -12.23
C THR A 200 -12.40 17.71 -13.49
N ARG A 201 -11.31 18.48 -13.64
CA ARG A 201 -10.38 18.36 -14.78
C ARG A 201 -9.81 16.95 -14.90
N ILE A 202 -9.41 16.33 -13.78
CA ILE A 202 -8.84 14.97 -13.75
C ILE A 202 -9.90 13.93 -14.13
N PHE A 203 -11.09 13.95 -13.50
CA PHE A 203 -12.10 12.92 -13.74
C PHE A 203 -12.87 13.08 -15.07
N THR A 204 -12.81 14.24 -15.71
CA THR A 204 -13.30 14.42 -17.09
C THR A 204 -12.27 13.96 -18.14
N ASN A 205 -11.02 13.74 -17.75
CA ASN A 205 -9.96 13.25 -18.63
C ASN A 205 -9.95 11.73 -18.71
N LYS A 206 -10.47 11.18 -19.81
CA LYS A 206 -10.58 9.72 -20.02
C LYS A 206 -9.27 8.96 -19.84
N PRO A 207 -8.11 9.38 -20.43
CA PRO A 207 -6.82 8.72 -20.20
C PRO A 207 -6.44 8.58 -18.74
N LEU A 208 -6.65 9.61 -17.91
CA LEU A 208 -6.36 9.57 -16.48
C LEU A 208 -7.31 8.61 -15.75
N VAL A 209 -8.61 8.64 -16.04
CA VAL A 209 -9.57 7.71 -15.44
C VAL A 209 -9.21 6.25 -15.77
N PHE A 210 -8.86 5.96 -17.03
CA PHE A 210 -8.41 4.62 -17.40
C PHE A 210 -7.12 4.21 -16.68
N SER A 211 -6.17 5.12 -16.47
CA SER A 211 -4.95 4.82 -15.73
C SER A 211 -5.24 4.48 -14.26
N PHE A 212 -6.19 5.15 -13.62
CA PHE A 212 -6.65 4.80 -12.27
C PHE A 212 -7.31 3.41 -12.23
N LEU A 213 -8.12 3.07 -13.23
CA LEU A 213 -8.71 1.72 -13.34
C LEU A 213 -7.62 0.65 -13.54
N ILE A 214 -6.62 0.91 -14.41
CA ILE A 214 -5.48 0.01 -14.57
C ILE A 214 -4.76 -0.19 -13.24
N THR A 215 -4.54 0.88 -12.48
CA THR A 215 -3.93 0.80 -11.15
C THR A 215 -4.79 -0.03 -10.19
N ALA A 216 -6.07 0.25 -10.09
CA ALA A 216 -6.98 -0.43 -9.18
C ALA A 216 -7.08 -1.95 -9.50
N PHE A 217 -7.28 -2.32 -10.74
CA PHE A 217 -7.39 -3.74 -11.12
C PHE A 217 -6.02 -4.45 -11.17
N GLY A 218 -4.99 -3.79 -11.71
CA GLY A 218 -3.67 -4.39 -11.87
C GLY A 218 -2.96 -4.68 -10.55
N TYR A 219 -3.04 -3.75 -9.62
CA TYR A 219 -2.50 -3.92 -8.27
C TYR A 219 -3.45 -4.72 -7.37
N GLY A 220 -4.75 -4.45 -7.48
CA GLY A 220 -5.78 -5.05 -6.64
C GLY A 220 -5.85 -6.56 -6.75
N GLY A 221 -5.63 -7.13 -7.93
CA GLY A 221 -5.66 -8.58 -8.11
C GLY A 221 -4.63 -9.33 -7.26
N THR A 222 -3.49 -8.71 -6.96
CA THR A 222 -2.52 -9.23 -5.98
C THR A 222 -3.16 -9.51 -4.62
N PHE A 223 -4.04 -8.61 -4.17
CA PHE A 223 -4.60 -8.65 -2.81
C PHE A 223 -5.71 -9.69 -2.63
N ALA A 224 -6.27 -10.23 -3.70
CA ALA A 224 -7.14 -11.39 -3.60
C ALA A 224 -6.40 -12.62 -3.03
N ALA A 225 -5.10 -12.77 -3.34
CA ALA A 225 -4.25 -13.83 -2.82
C ALA A 225 -3.42 -13.38 -1.61
N TYR A 226 -2.75 -12.22 -1.70
CA TYR A 226 -1.81 -11.76 -0.68
C TYR A 226 -2.47 -11.55 0.69
N THR A 227 -3.69 -11.02 0.74
CA THR A 227 -4.45 -10.87 1.99
C THR A 227 -4.58 -12.20 2.74
N TYR A 228 -4.71 -13.28 2.01
CA TYR A 228 -4.92 -14.64 2.55
C TYR A 228 -3.66 -15.52 2.45
N LEU A 229 -2.49 -14.93 2.25
CA LEU A 229 -1.24 -15.67 2.03
C LEU A 229 -0.87 -16.55 3.23
N SER A 230 -1.02 -16.05 4.47
CA SER A 230 -0.71 -16.84 5.66
C SER A 230 -1.59 -18.10 5.76
N PRO A 231 -2.93 -18.02 5.65
CA PRO A 231 -3.77 -19.22 5.58
C PRO A 231 -3.45 -20.14 4.40
N LEU A 232 -3.09 -19.61 3.23
CA LEU A 232 -2.67 -20.42 2.09
C LEU A 232 -1.41 -21.22 2.38
N LEU A 233 -0.43 -20.61 3.04
CA LEU A 233 0.82 -21.27 3.45
C LEU A 233 0.56 -22.33 4.53
N GLU A 234 -0.32 -22.04 5.49
CA GLU A 234 -0.72 -23.02 6.51
C GLU A 234 -1.42 -24.22 5.88
N ASN A 235 -2.29 -24.03 4.89
CA ASN A 235 -2.94 -25.11 4.12
C ASN A 235 -1.93 -25.96 3.34
N LEU A 236 -0.79 -25.39 2.93
CA LEU A 236 0.32 -26.12 2.30
C LEU A 236 1.20 -26.86 3.31
N GLY A 237 0.82 -26.88 4.61
CA GLY A 237 1.51 -27.59 5.67
C GLY A 237 2.67 -26.81 6.31
N PHE A 238 2.83 -25.53 6.04
CA PHE A 238 3.85 -24.71 6.70
C PHE A 238 3.41 -24.38 8.14
N SER A 239 4.33 -24.55 9.08
CA SER A 239 4.11 -24.13 10.47
C SER A 239 4.07 -22.59 10.57
N ALA A 240 3.44 -22.06 11.62
CA ALA A 240 3.37 -20.62 11.88
C ALA A 240 4.76 -19.94 11.85
N ASN A 241 5.78 -20.56 12.45
CA ASN A 241 7.15 -20.03 12.40
C ASN A 241 7.73 -20.04 10.97
N ALA A 242 7.44 -21.07 10.16
CA ALA A 242 7.86 -21.10 8.76
C ALA A 242 7.18 -19.97 7.96
N VAL A 243 5.90 -19.70 8.21
CA VAL A 243 5.16 -18.59 7.57
C VAL A 243 5.85 -17.26 7.82
N VAL A 244 6.33 -16.98 9.05
CA VAL A 244 7.09 -15.74 9.34
C VAL A 244 8.34 -15.64 8.47
N ILE A 245 9.12 -16.71 8.37
CA ILE A 245 10.35 -16.73 7.56
C ILE A 245 10.00 -16.52 6.08
N ILE A 246 8.95 -17.17 5.59
CA ILE A 246 8.48 -17.02 4.21
C ILE A 246 8.05 -15.56 3.96
N LEU A 247 7.36 -14.90 4.90
CA LEU A 247 6.98 -13.49 4.76
C LEU A 247 8.19 -12.56 4.73
N VAL A 248 9.29 -12.87 5.45
CA VAL A 248 10.56 -12.11 5.33
C VAL A 248 11.11 -12.23 3.91
N VAL A 249 11.24 -13.46 3.41
CA VAL A 249 11.78 -13.70 2.06
C VAL A 249 10.86 -13.11 0.99
N TYR A 250 9.53 -13.23 1.17
CA TYR A 250 8.53 -12.57 0.34
C TYR A 250 8.75 -11.05 0.28
N GLY A 251 8.96 -10.40 1.42
CA GLY A 251 9.26 -8.96 1.50
C GLY A 251 10.53 -8.58 0.75
N VAL A 252 11.59 -9.40 0.82
CA VAL A 252 12.82 -9.21 0.03
C VAL A 252 12.51 -9.33 -1.47
N MET A 253 11.72 -10.32 -1.88
CA MET A 253 11.29 -10.48 -3.28
C MET A 253 10.47 -9.28 -3.76
N VAL A 254 9.60 -8.72 -2.91
CA VAL A 254 8.87 -7.46 -3.18
C VAL A 254 9.84 -6.31 -3.45
N ALA A 255 10.85 -6.12 -2.61
CA ALA A 255 11.83 -5.04 -2.78
C ALA A 255 12.63 -5.19 -4.09
N ILE A 256 13.04 -6.42 -4.43
CA ILE A 256 13.70 -6.72 -5.70
C ILE A 256 12.76 -6.44 -6.87
N GLY A 257 11.53 -6.95 -6.81
CA GLY A 257 10.52 -6.76 -7.86
C GLY A 257 10.22 -5.29 -8.12
N ASN A 258 10.00 -4.50 -7.07
CA ASN A 258 9.76 -3.07 -7.17
C ASN A 258 10.93 -2.33 -7.84
N THR A 259 12.17 -2.69 -7.50
CA THR A 259 13.38 -2.10 -8.09
C THR A 259 13.50 -2.44 -9.58
N VAL A 260 13.32 -3.71 -9.94
CA VAL A 260 13.34 -4.18 -11.34
C VAL A 260 12.21 -3.54 -12.14
N GLY A 261 11.01 -3.45 -11.55
CA GLY A 261 9.85 -2.83 -12.17
C GLY A 261 10.06 -1.36 -12.48
N GLY A 262 10.64 -0.60 -11.55
CA GLY A 262 11.03 0.79 -11.77
C GLY A 262 12.00 0.95 -12.94
N HIS A 263 13.01 0.08 -13.03
CA HIS A 263 13.96 0.10 -14.14
C HIS A 263 13.29 -0.22 -15.51
N TRP A 264 12.37 -1.16 -15.54
CA TRP A 264 11.64 -1.50 -16.78
C TRP A 264 10.70 -0.38 -17.21
N ALA A 265 10.03 0.26 -16.25
CA ALA A 265 9.08 1.33 -16.53
C ALA A 265 9.71 2.58 -17.13
N ASN A 266 10.98 2.89 -16.81
CA ASN A 266 11.67 4.10 -17.26
C ASN A 266 11.73 4.28 -18.78
N LYS A 267 11.64 3.21 -19.57
CA LYS A 267 11.75 3.30 -21.05
C LYS A 267 10.40 3.44 -21.73
N LYS A 268 9.43 2.61 -21.34
CA LYS A 268 8.07 2.56 -21.91
C LYS A 268 7.12 2.03 -20.83
N PRO A 269 6.50 2.88 -20.02
CA PRO A 269 5.68 2.44 -18.89
C PRO A 269 4.58 1.46 -19.31
N LEU A 270 3.82 1.80 -20.35
CA LEU A 270 2.67 1.02 -20.82
C LEU A 270 3.06 -0.39 -21.33
N ASP A 271 4.12 -0.50 -22.13
CA ASP A 271 4.63 -1.80 -22.62
C ASP A 271 5.18 -2.65 -21.46
N SER A 272 5.81 -2.02 -20.49
CA SER A 272 6.34 -2.67 -19.31
C SER A 272 5.22 -3.20 -18.40
N LEU A 273 4.12 -2.45 -18.25
CA LEU A 273 2.95 -2.88 -17.48
C LEU A 273 2.33 -4.15 -18.04
N VAL A 274 2.21 -4.30 -19.38
CA VAL A 274 1.72 -5.56 -19.98
C VAL A 274 2.57 -6.74 -19.53
N LYS A 275 3.90 -6.62 -19.61
CA LYS A 275 4.83 -7.70 -19.21
C LYS A 275 4.71 -8.01 -17.70
N MET A 276 4.68 -6.98 -16.87
CA MET A 276 4.59 -7.13 -15.41
C MET A 276 3.29 -7.79 -14.99
N PHE A 277 2.15 -7.37 -15.55
CA PHE A 277 0.86 -7.98 -15.29
C PHE A 277 0.78 -9.43 -15.81
N SER A 278 1.37 -9.73 -16.97
CA SER A 278 1.44 -11.10 -17.47
C SER A 278 2.23 -12.01 -16.53
N LEU A 279 3.38 -11.53 -16.02
CA LEU A 279 4.19 -12.27 -15.04
C LEU A 279 3.44 -12.44 -13.71
N LEU A 280 2.70 -11.42 -13.28
CA LEU A 280 1.85 -11.49 -12.09
C LEU A 280 0.72 -12.53 -12.25
N ILE A 281 0.01 -12.53 -13.40
CA ILE A 281 -1.01 -13.54 -13.70
C ILE A 281 -0.40 -14.94 -13.68
N LEU A 282 0.75 -15.14 -14.33
CA LEU A 282 1.44 -16.42 -14.36
C LEU A 282 1.81 -16.89 -12.94
N SER A 283 2.28 -15.98 -12.06
CA SER A 283 2.61 -16.33 -10.67
C SER A 283 1.37 -16.69 -9.87
N LEU A 284 0.24 -15.99 -10.07
CA LEU A 284 -1.04 -16.28 -9.41
C LEU A 284 -1.60 -17.63 -9.87
N VAL A 285 -1.57 -17.92 -11.17
CA VAL A 285 -1.99 -19.23 -11.72
C VAL A 285 -1.08 -20.33 -11.22
N PHE A 286 0.23 -20.11 -11.17
CA PHE A 286 1.17 -21.09 -10.64
C PHE A 286 0.92 -21.36 -9.16
N LEU A 287 0.67 -20.34 -8.34
CA LEU A 287 0.30 -20.52 -6.94
C LEU A 287 -0.99 -21.32 -6.80
N PHE A 288 -2.02 -21.04 -7.60
CA PHE A 288 -3.27 -21.79 -7.61
C PHE A 288 -3.04 -23.28 -7.90
N ILE A 289 -2.28 -23.58 -8.96
CA ILE A 289 -1.98 -24.98 -9.36
C ILE A 289 -1.21 -25.70 -8.25
N THR A 290 -0.22 -25.08 -7.65
CA THR A 290 0.61 -25.71 -6.60
C THR A 290 -0.16 -25.98 -5.32
N VAL A 291 -1.11 -25.12 -4.95
CA VAL A 291 -2.02 -25.34 -3.82
C VAL A 291 -3.00 -26.49 -4.13
N LEU A 292 -3.54 -26.57 -5.35
CA LEU A 292 -4.38 -27.70 -5.78
C LEU A 292 -3.63 -29.04 -5.76
N MET A 293 -2.33 -29.02 -6.07
CA MET A 293 -1.47 -30.22 -6.06
C MET A 293 -1.02 -30.61 -4.64
N ASP A 294 -1.35 -29.80 -3.63
CA ASP A 294 -0.89 -29.96 -2.23
C ASP A 294 0.64 -30.11 -2.13
N ASN A 295 1.36 -29.35 -2.97
CA ASN A 295 2.82 -29.41 -3.06
C ASN A 295 3.47 -28.23 -2.36
N SER A 296 3.94 -28.44 -1.12
CA SER A 296 4.51 -27.37 -0.28
C SER A 296 5.74 -26.71 -0.92
N LEU A 297 6.64 -27.49 -1.57
CA LEU A 297 7.86 -26.91 -2.17
C LEU A 297 7.55 -26.01 -3.37
N LEU A 298 6.69 -26.46 -4.27
CA LEU A 298 6.25 -25.64 -5.40
C LEU A 298 5.39 -24.48 -4.94
N GLY A 299 4.57 -24.63 -3.90
CA GLY A 299 3.79 -23.58 -3.30
C GLY A 299 4.66 -22.47 -2.66
N LEU A 300 5.75 -22.87 -2.00
CA LEU A 300 6.77 -21.91 -1.52
C LEU A 300 7.36 -21.12 -2.69
N LEU A 301 7.82 -21.81 -3.74
CA LEU A 301 8.39 -21.14 -4.91
C LEU A 301 7.39 -20.18 -5.56
N ALA A 302 6.13 -20.62 -5.73
CA ALA A 302 5.06 -19.80 -6.30
C ALA A 302 4.76 -18.56 -5.43
N SER A 303 4.78 -18.70 -4.10
CA SER A 303 4.59 -17.58 -3.18
C SER A 303 5.73 -16.55 -3.28
N LEU A 304 6.97 -17.00 -3.44
CA LEU A 304 8.12 -16.12 -3.64
C LEU A 304 8.08 -15.43 -5.02
N MET A 305 7.64 -16.14 -6.06
CA MET A 305 7.39 -15.54 -7.39
C MET A 305 6.26 -14.49 -7.30
N LEU A 306 5.21 -14.77 -6.56
CA LEU A 306 4.17 -13.78 -6.29
C LEU A 306 4.78 -12.53 -5.63
N GLY A 307 5.62 -12.68 -4.61
CA GLY A 307 6.32 -11.55 -3.98
C GLY A 307 7.10 -10.72 -4.99
N LEU A 308 7.85 -11.37 -5.90
CA LEU A 308 8.63 -10.69 -6.93
C LEU A 308 7.77 -9.88 -7.90
N PHE A 309 6.63 -10.41 -8.34
CA PHE A 309 5.81 -9.79 -9.39
C PHE A 309 4.65 -8.93 -8.84
N ALA A 310 4.24 -9.13 -7.59
CA ALA A 310 3.11 -8.45 -6.96
C ALA A 310 3.25 -6.92 -6.94
N PHE A 311 4.44 -6.42 -6.62
CA PHE A 311 4.73 -4.99 -6.49
C PHE A 311 5.60 -4.43 -7.63
N MET A 312 5.97 -5.26 -8.58
CA MET A 312 6.80 -4.86 -9.72
C MET A 312 6.13 -3.77 -10.58
N ASN A 313 4.81 -3.77 -10.65
CA ASN A 313 4.03 -2.82 -11.44
C ASN A 313 3.88 -1.43 -10.79
N VAL A 314 4.10 -1.29 -9.48
CA VAL A 314 3.84 -0.05 -8.70
C VAL A 314 4.56 1.17 -9.26
N PRO A 315 5.89 1.14 -9.52
CA PRO A 315 6.58 2.31 -10.08
C PRO A 315 6.08 2.67 -11.48
N GLY A 316 5.76 1.66 -12.29
CA GLY A 316 5.26 1.86 -13.66
C GLY A 316 3.87 2.49 -13.69
N LEU A 317 2.99 2.06 -12.80
CA LEU A 317 1.65 2.64 -12.64
C LEU A 317 1.72 4.09 -12.18
N GLN A 318 2.60 4.38 -11.24
CA GLN A 318 2.77 5.75 -10.74
C GLN A 318 3.39 6.66 -11.79
N LEU A 319 4.42 6.20 -12.51
CA LEU A 319 5.06 6.95 -13.58
C LEU A 319 4.09 7.26 -14.71
N TYR A 320 3.31 6.26 -15.15
CA TYR A 320 2.35 6.43 -16.24
C TYR A 320 1.29 7.50 -15.94
N VAL A 321 0.76 7.52 -14.70
CA VAL A 321 -0.19 8.56 -14.28
C VAL A 321 0.45 9.95 -14.30
N VAL A 322 1.71 10.07 -13.84
CA VAL A 322 2.44 11.36 -13.86
C VAL A 322 2.63 11.86 -15.28
N GLU A 323 3.08 10.99 -16.21
CA GLU A 323 3.23 11.34 -17.63
C GLU A 323 1.92 11.79 -18.28
N LEU A 324 0.81 11.11 -17.97
CA LEU A 324 -0.51 11.52 -18.45
C LEU A 324 -0.95 12.87 -17.84
N ALA A 325 -0.67 13.09 -16.56
CA ALA A 325 -1.00 14.34 -15.89
C ALA A 325 -0.19 15.51 -16.45
N GLU A 326 1.11 15.34 -16.67
CA GLU A 326 1.96 16.33 -17.34
C GLU A 326 1.43 16.72 -18.72
N LYS A 327 0.92 15.75 -19.47
CA LYS A 327 0.40 15.94 -20.83
C LYS A 327 -0.98 16.62 -20.86
N TYR A 328 -1.89 16.28 -19.94
CA TYR A 328 -3.30 16.67 -20.05
C TYR A 328 -3.76 17.66 -18.98
N VAL A 329 -3.16 17.65 -17.80
CA VAL A 329 -3.54 18.48 -16.63
C VAL A 329 -2.29 18.95 -15.87
N PRO A 330 -1.36 19.69 -16.51
CA PRO A 330 -0.05 20.00 -15.92
C PRO A 330 -0.15 20.81 -14.62
N GLU A 331 -1.26 21.49 -14.37
CA GLU A 331 -1.49 22.23 -13.12
C GLU A 331 -1.87 21.30 -11.94
N ASP A 332 -2.32 20.06 -12.23
CA ASP A 332 -2.88 19.13 -11.27
C ASP A 332 -2.08 17.84 -11.10
N ILE A 333 -0.81 17.79 -11.48
CA ILE A 333 0.05 16.59 -11.43
C ILE A 333 0.05 15.95 -10.04
N THR A 334 0.22 16.77 -9.00
CA THR A 334 0.24 16.30 -7.61
C THR A 334 -1.10 15.69 -7.21
N LEU A 335 -2.20 16.29 -7.66
CA LEU A 335 -3.55 15.80 -7.37
C LEU A 335 -3.84 14.49 -8.12
N ALA A 336 -3.43 14.37 -9.38
CA ALA A 336 -3.55 13.14 -10.17
C ALA A 336 -2.74 12.00 -9.53
N SER A 337 -1.51 12.29 -9.06
CA SER A 337 -0.69 11.34 -8.30
C SER A 337 -1.39 10.88 -7.02
N ALA A 338 -2.02 11.79 -6.27
CA ALA A 338 -2.78 11.45 -5.06
C ALA A 338 -4.00 10.56 -5.38
N PHE A 339 -4.72 10.83 -6.47
CA PHE A 339 -5.81 9.95 -6.92
C PHE A 339 -5.32 8.57 -7.35
N ASN A 340 -4.11 8.48 -7.90
CA ASN A 340 -3.52 7.16 -8.19
C ASN A 340 -3.21 6.38 -6.91
N ILE A 341 -2.74 7.04 -5.85
CA ILE A 341 -2.58 6.41 -4.52
C ILE A 341 -3.94 5.91 -4.00
N ALA A 342 -5.00 6.69 -4.17
CA ALA A 342 -6.34 6.23 -3.85
C ALA A 342 -6.78 5.03 -4.70
N ALA A 343 -6.43 5.00 -6.00
CA ALA A 343 -6.71 3.88 -6.89
C ALA A 343 -6.00 2.58 -6.46
N PHE A 344 -4.74 2.65 -6.00
CA PHE A 344 -4.05 1.51 -5.37
C PHE A 344 -4.87 0.95 -4.19
N ASN A 345 -5.35 1.82 -3.31
CA ASN A 345 -6.12 1.42 -2.13
C ASN A 345 -7.53 0.90 -2.46
N ILE A 346 -8.18 1.45 -3.48
CA ILE A 346 -9.41 0.87 -4.05
C ILE A 346 -9.12 -0.55 -4.55
N GLY A 347 -7.99 -0.75 -5.23
CA GLY A 347 -7.55 -2.07 -5.67
C GLY A 347 -7.36 -3.04 -4.52
N ILE A 348 -6.66 -2.64 -3.46
CA ILE A 348 -6.51 -3.46 -2.24
C ILE A 348 -7.88 -3.84 -1.67
N THR A 349 -8.79 -2.88 -1.58
CA THR A 349 -10.15 -3.11 -1.07
C THR A 349 -10.89 -4.14 -1.92
N VAL A 350 -10.95 -3.93 -3.24
CA VAL A 350 -11.67 -4.83 -4.17
C VAL A 350 -11.04 -6.22 -4.17
N GLY A 351 -9.71 -6.31 -4.28
CA GLY A 351 -9.00 -7.60 -4.28
C GLY A 351 -9.22 -8.37 -2.99
N SER A 352 -9.00 -7.72 -1.84
CA SER A 352 -9.15 -8.33 -0.52
C SER A 352 -10.58 -8.79 -0.25
N MET A 353 -11.59 -7.98 -0.61
CA MET A 353 -13.01 -8.38 -0.49
C MET A 353 -13.36 -9.54 -1.44
N THR A 354 -12.87 -9.51 -2.68
CA THR A 354 -13.06 -10.62 -3.63
C THR A 354 -12.46 -11.91 -3.07
N GLY A 355 -11.23 -11.86 -2.56
CA GLY A 355 -10.60 -13.01 -1.90
C GLY A 355 -11.42 -13.52 -0.72
N GLY A 356 -12.03 -12.63 0.08
CA GLY A 356 -12.92 -12.99 1.18
C GLY A 356 -14.16 -13.75 0.70
N VAL A 357 -14.87 -13.20 -0.27
CA VAL A 357 -16.06 -13.85 -0.86
C VAL A 357 -15.70 -15.22 -1.43
N VAL A 358 -14.58 -15.32 -2.16
CA VAL A 358 -14.09 -16.60 -2.70
C VAL A 358 -13.78 -17.59 -1.59
N THR A 359 -13.20 -17.13 -0.49
CA THR A 359 -12.86 -17.99 0.66
C THR A 359 -14.12 -18.56 1.34
N ASP A 360 -15.17 -17.76 1.49
CA ASP A 360 -16.42 -18.18 2.14
C ASP A 360 -17.27 -19.13 1.26
N HIS A 361 -17.28 -18.90 -0.07
CA HIS A 361 -18.14 -19.67 -0.98
C HIS A 361 -17.47 -20.85 -1.67
N LEU A 362 -16.13 -20.80 -1.80
CA LEU A 362 -15.35 -21.85 -2.45
C LEU A 362 -14.29 -22.39 -1.48
N SER A 363 -13.14 -21.75 -1.43
CA SER A 363 -11.99 -22.05 -0.55
C SER A 363 -10.93 -20.98 -0.72
N VAL A 364 -10.08 -20.80 0.30
CA VAL A 364 -8.88 -19.96 0.20
C VAL A 364 -7.97 -20.35 -0.96
N THR A 365 -7.97 -21.63 -1.35
CA THR A 365 -7.23 -22.19 -2.49
C THR A 365 -7.51 -21.45 -3.80
N TYR A 366 -8.72 -20.94 -4.01
CA TYR A 366 -9.13 -20.29 -5.25
C TYR A 366 -8.80 -18.79 -5.29
N THR A 367 -8.37 -18.19 -4.18
CA THR A 367 -8.09 -16.75 -4.14
C THR A 367 -7.04 -16.29 -5.16
N PRO A 368 -5.97 -17.07 -5.50
CA PRO A 368 -5.01 -16.65 -6.50
C PRO A 368 -5.59 -16.58 -7.92
N ILE A 369 -6.42 -17.54 -8.32
CA ILE A 369 -6.99 -17.54 -9.68
C ILE A 369 -7.97 -16.38 -9.88
N PHE A 370 -8.78 -16.03 -8.88
CA PHE A 370 -9.64 -14.85 -8.92
C PHE A 370 -8.82 -13.56 -8.95
N GLY A 371 -7.68 -13.51 -8.24
CA GLY A 371 -6.71 -12.43 -8.37
C GLY A 371 -6.20 -12.28 -9.81
N GLY A 372 -5.88 -13.40 -10.47
CA GLY A 372 -5.49 -13.44 -11.87
C GLY A 372 -6.55 -12.86 -12.82
N PHE A 373 -7.84 -13.16 -12.60
CA PHE A 373 -8.94 -12.58 -13.37
C PHE A 373 -9.02 -11.06 -13.19
N ILE A 374 -8.83 -10.54 -11.97
CA ILE A 374 -8.82 -9.09 -11.70
C ILE A 374 -7.66 -8.43 -12.47
N VAL A 375 -6.44 -9.01 -12.43
CA VAL A 375 -5.27 -8.47 -13.16
C VAL A 375 -5.49 -8.53 -14.67
N LEU A 376 -6.17 -9.56 -15.18
CA LEU A 376 -6.50 -9.69 -16.60
C LEU A 376 -7.34 -8.51 -17.11
N ILE A 377 -8.26 -7.99 -16.29
CA ILE A 377 -9.02 -6.77 -16.63
C ILE A 377 -8.09 -5.59 -16.85
N ALA A 378 -7.06 -5.42 -16.00
CA ALA A 378 -6.06 -4.37 -16.19
C ALA A 378 -5.25 -4.56 -17.47
N VAL A 379 -4.86 -5.78 -17.81
CA VAL A 379 -4.18 -6.08 -19.09
C VAL A 379 -5.04 -5.67 -20.27
N LEU A 380 -6.34 -5.97 -20.25
CA LEU A 380 -7.26 -5.59 -21.33
C LEU A 380 -7.36 -4.06 -21.47
N PHE A 381 -7.41 -3.31 -20.35
CA PHE A 381 -7.38 -1.85 -20.39
C PHE A 381 -6.07 -1.31 -20.97
N VAL A 382 -4.92 -1.86 -20.57
CA VAL A 382 -3.62 -1.44 -21.11
C VAL A 382 -3.55 -1.68 -22.63
N LEU A 383 -3.98 -2.85 -23.10
CA LEU A 383 -3.98 -3.19 -24.53
C LEU A 383 -4.95 -2.29 -25.32
N TYR A 384 -6.11 -1.95 -24.72
CA TYR A 384 -7.06 -1.02 -25.32
C TYR A 384 -6.45 0.38 -25.51
N ILE A 385 -5.81 0.94 -24.45
CA ILE A 385 -5.18 2.26 -24.54
C ILE A 385 -4.04 2.27 -25.56
N ARG A 386 -3.19 1.23 -25.54
CA ARG A 386 -2.10 1.09 -26.48
C ARG A 386 -2.59 1.13 -27.94
N LYS A 387 -3.66 0.39 -28.25
CA LYS A 387 -4.28 0.41 -29.58
C LYS A 387 -4.78 1.81 -29.98
N GLN A 388 -5.34 2.56 -29.04
CA GLN A 388 -5.78 3.94 -29.28
C GLN A 388 -4.60 4.89 -29.56
N GLU A 389 -3.49 4.73 -28.86
CA GLU A 389 -2.27 5.54 -29.08
C GLU A 389 -1.62 5.21 -30.44
N GLU A 390 -1.53 3.94 -30.81
CA GLU A 390 -1.00 3.50 -32.11
C GLU A 390 -1.86 4.04 -33.27
N GLN A 391 -3.18 4.02 -33.14
CA GLN A 391 -4.06 4.58 -34.16
C GLN A 391 -3.88 6.09 -34.33
N LYS A 392 -3.76 6.86 -33.25
CA LYS A 392 -3.50 8.30 -33.32
C LYS A 392 -2.18 8.65 -33.98
N ASN A 393 -1.13 7.86 -33.73
CA ASN A 393 0.19 8.09 -34.33
C ASN A 393 0.24 7.72 -35.82
N ASN A 394 -0.65 6.84 -36.31
CA ASN A 394 -0.75 6.49 -37.72
C ASN A 394 -1.54 7.50 -38.56
N TYR A 395 -2.27 8.43 -37.93
CA TYR A 395 -3.03 9.49 -38.58
C TYR A 395 -2.31 10.87 -38.57
N LEU A 396 -1.16 10.95 -37.92
CA LEU A 396 -0.25 12.11 -37.90
C LEU A 396 0.95 11.88 -38.81
#